data_d635adce781c13340a8081b8fe3125f5
#
_entry.id   d635adce781c13340a8081b8fe3125f5
#
_cell.length_a   1.000
_cell.length_b   1.000
_cell.length_c   1.000
_cell.angle_alpha   90.00
_cell.angle_beta   90.00
_cell.angle_gamma   90.00
#
_symmetry.space_group_name_H-M   'P 1'
#
loop_
_entity.id
_entity.type
_entity.pdbx_description
1 polymer ?
#
loop_
_entity_poly.entity_id
_entity_poly.type
_entity_poly.pdbx_seq_one_letter_code
_entity_poly.pdbx_strand_id
1 'polypeptide(L)'
;MNFIRKKTVLLLTLGALALQASAQPGGRFVQVKSPVVNTDNTVTFNYQNDKAKEVLVDVQFAGRKAMTKGEHGVWTVTLGPAAPDMYPYCFIVDGTTIMDPQNPDWFPNEGFKNSIVDIRGDKELIHAVKNVPHGSVDYLTYYSKTFGLYGNVIVYTPPFYDQNPEKKYPVFYLISGTTDTEEVYFKVGRANFILDNLIAEGAAKEMIIVMPYGNPAKYFPAGTNVWEKGDIFSKDFINDLMPFVESNYRTINDRDHRAIGGFSRGGNQGLALGLTNLDKFSYLCSYSSFTSMELPGVYDNVDSLNNQIHLFWLGVGTDDFLYGNAKDYMDFLDKKGIKNVKEFTNDKFGHTWMNAKYFLDKSARLLFNE
;
A
#
# COMPACT_ATOMS: atom_id res chain seq x y z
N MET A 1 -38.58 -42.26 -65.04
CA MET A 1 -39.11 -41.12 -64.26
C MET A 1 -37.97 -40.49 -63.51
N ASN A 2 -37.32 -39.48 -64.10
CA ASN A 2 -36.16 -38.80 -63.53
C ASN A 2 -36.60 -37.51 -62.84
N PHE A 3 -36.45 -37.44 -61.54
CA PHE A 3 -36.65 -36.21 -60.74
C PHE A 3 -35.31 -35.45 -60.64
N ILE A 4 -35.21 -34.34 -61.35
CA ILE A 4 -34.11 -33.37 -61.24
C ILE A 4 -34.40 -32.47 -60.05
N ARG A 5 -33.60 -32.56 -58.99
CA ARG A 5 -33.62 -31.62 -57.86
C ARG A 5 -32.80 -30.36 -58.25
N LYS A 6 -33.48 -29.24 -58.46
CA LYS A 6 -32.88 -27.93 -58.56
C LYS A 6 -32.32 -27.50 -57.18
N LYS A 7 -31.01 -27.33 -57.05
CA LYS A 7 -30.37 -26.68 -55.93
C LYS A 7 -30.45 -25.17 -56.13
N THR A 8 -31.22 -24.50 -55.28
CA THR A 8 -31.22 -23.04 -55.19
C THR A 8 -30.01 -22.62 -54.37
N VAL A 9 -29.05 -21.95 -55.00
CA VAL A 9 -27.92 -21.33 -54.33
C VAL A 9 -28.36 -19.94 -53.88
N LEU A 10 -28.49 -19.76 -52.56
CA LEU A 10 -28.76 -18.46 -51.92
C LEU A 10 -27.42 -17.74 -51.77
N LEU A 11 -27.16 -16.75 -52.59
CA LEU A 11 -26.05 -15.81 -52.42
C LEU A 11 -26.41 -14.86 -51.26
N LEU A 12 -25.75 -15.07 -50.13
CA LEU A 12 -25.74 -14.09 -49.04
C LEU A 12 -24.67 -13.03 -49.39
N THR A 13 -25.12 -11.88 -49.85
CA THR A 13 -24.25 -10.68 -49.94
C THR A 13 -24.07 -10.15 -48.51
N LEU A 14 -22.92 -10.40 -47.92
CA LEU A 14 -22.48 -9.67 -46.73
C LEU A 14 -22.20 -8.22 -47.13
N GLY A 15 -23.13 -7.34 -46.78
CA GLY A 15 -22.91 -5.89 -46.77
C GLY A 15 -21.91 -5.55 -45.68
N ALA A 16 -20.65 -5.27 -46.06
CA ALA A 16 -19.69 -4.66 -45.15
C ALA A 16 -20.17 -3.24 -44.79
N LEU A 17 -20.81 -3.09 -43.65
CA LEU A 17 -20.94 -1.78 -43.00
C LEU A 17 -19.53 -1.36 -42.55
N ALA A 18 -18.86 -0.59 -43.38
CA ALA A 18 -17.71 0.18 -42.93
C ALA A 18 -18.21 1.21 -41.91
N LEU A 19 -18.05 0.91 -40.63
CA LEU A 19 -18.10 1.91 -39.58
C LEU A 19 -16.99 2.93 -39.91
N GLN A 20 -17.35 4.04 -40.53
CA GLN A 20 -16.49 5.22 -40.59
C GLN A 20 -16.38 5.69 -39.12
N ALA A 21 -15.30 5.28 -38.46
CA ALA A 21 -14.83 6.01 -37.31
C ALA A 21 -14.59 7.42 -37.77
N SER A 22 -15.52 8.34 -37.43
CA SER A 22 -15.32 9.77 -37.58
C SER A 22 -14.06 10.13 -36.80
N ALA A 23 -12.93 10.25 -37.53
CA ALA A 23 -11.74 10.87 -36.99
C ALA A 23 -12.16 12.25 -36.50
N GLN A 24 -12.07 12.48 -35.21
CA GLN A 24 -12.20 13.82 -34.65
C GLN A 24 -11.24 14.73 -35.40
N PRO A 25 -11.64 16.00 -35.72
CA PRO A 25 -10.76 16.92 -36.42
C PRO A 25 -9.44 17.02 -35.68
N GLY A 26 -8.36 16.61 -36.32
CA GLY A 26 -7.04 16.54 -35.76
C GLY A 26 -6.47 17.92 -35.42
N GLY A 27 -6.78 18.39 -34.22
CA GLY A 27 -5.82 19.21 -33.52
C GLY A 27 -4.59 18.33 -33.26
N ARG A 28 -3.40 18.74 -33.64
CA ARG A 28 -2.15 18.09 -33.21
C ARG A 28 -2.16 18.10 -31.69
N PHE A 29 -2.59 16.98 -31.08
CA PHE A 29 -2.37 16.78 -29.66
C PHE A 29 -0.84 16.69 -29.48
N VAL A 30 -0.26 17.75 -28.91
CA VAL A 30 1.10 17.66 -28.42
C VAL A 30 1.04 16.67 -27.27
N GLN A 31 1.59 15.48 -27.48
CA GLN A 31 1.66 14.47 -26.39
C GLN A 31 2.69 14.97 -25.39
N VAL A 32 2.21 15.55 -24.32
CA VAL A 32 3.03 16.03 -23.21
C VAL A 32 3.35 14.86 -22.31
N LYS A 33 4.63 14.52 -22.16
CA LYS A 33 5.06 13.48 -21.21
C LYS A 33 5.28 14.12 -19.84
N SER A 34 4.63 13.59 -18.81
CA SER A 34 4.79 14.02 -17.41
C SER A 34 4.53 12.82 -16.47
N PRO A 35 5.31 12.67 -15.38
CA PRO A 35 6.60 13.32 -15.13
C PRO A 35 7.71 12.73 -16.00
N VAL A 36 8.80 13.45 -16.17
CA VAL A 36 10.03 12.95 -16.80
C VAL A 36 11.15 12.95 -15.75
N VAL A 37 11.59 11.77 -15.35
CA VAL A 37 12.76 11.60 -14.48
C VAL A 37 14.01 11.67 -15.34
N ASN A 38 14.91 12.60 -15.04
CA ASN A 38 16.15 12.83 -15.74
C ASN A 38 17.28 11.96 -15.16
N THR A 39 18.37 11.81 -15.91
CA THR A 39 19.51 10.97 -15.51
C THR A 39 20.26 11.48 -14.27
N ASP A 40 20.10 12.74 -13.91
CA ASP A 40 20.66 13.38 -12.73
C ASP A 40 19.70 13.36 -11.51
N ASN A 41 18.62 12.56 -11.58
CA ASN A 41 17.54 12.50 -10.61
C ASN A 41 16.77 13.80 -10.41
N THR A 42 16.86 14.77 -11.33
CA THR A 42 15.87 15.84 -11.42
C THR A 42 14.62 15.35 -12.09
N VAL A 43 13.49 16.00 -11.82
CA VAL A 43 12.18 15.65 -12.40
C VAL A 43 11.62 16.86 -13.13
N THR A 44 11.31 16.67 -14.41
CA THR A 44 10.59 17.65 -15.21
C THR A 44 9.10 17.31 -15.20
N PHE A 45 8.31 18.22 -14.66
CA PHE A 45 6.85 18.17 -14.66
C PHE A 45 6.32 19.01 -15.81
N ASN A 46 5.38 18.47 -16.57
CA ASN A 46 4.75 19.15 -17.69
C ASN A 46 3.24 19.03 -17.57
N TYR A 47 2.54 20.14 -17.81
CA TYR A 47 1.08 20.19 -17.80
C TYR A 47 0.57 21.04 -18.96
N GLN A 48 -0.33 20.51 -19.77
CA GLN A 48 -0.88 21.25 -20.91
C GLN A 48 -2.22 21.89 -20.57
N ASN A 49 -2.25 23.23 -20.57
CA ASN A 49 -3.46 24.02 -20.44
C ASN A 49 -3.21 25.44 -20.98
N ASP A 50 -3.78 25.74 -22.13
CA ASP A 50 -3.65 27.06 -22.79
C ASP A 50 -4.44 28.14 -22.08
N LYS A 51 -5.52 27.80 -21.35
CA LYS A 51 -6.43 28.72 -20.68
C LYS A 51 -6.03 29.05 -19.24
N ALA A 52 -5.26 28.21 -18.60
CA ALA A 52 -4.83 28.43 -17.22
C ALA A 52 -4.02 29.72 -17.08
N LYS A 53 -4.26 30.45 -15.99
CA LYS A 53 -3.56 31.70 -15.62
C LYS A 53 -2.33 31.39 -14.74
N GLU A 54 -2.44 30.36 -13.91
CA GLU A 54 -1.40 29.90 -13.01
C GLU A 54 -1.42 28.38 -12.93
N VAL A 55 -0.23 27.78 -12.95
CA VAL A 55 -0.04 26.35 -12.66
C VAL A 55 1.13 26.20 -11.70
N LEU A 56 0.89 25.51 -10.60
CA LEU A 56 1.90 25.12 -9.64
C LEU A 56 2.00 23.58 -9.64
N VAL A 57 3.17 23.06 -9.32
CA VAL A 57 3.35 21.66 -8.90
C VAL A 57 3.64 21.64 -7.40
N ASP A 58 3.01 20.73 -6.67
CA ASP A 58 3.32 20.44 -5.26
C ASP A 58 3.84 19.02 -5.17
N VAL A 59 5.13 18.86 -4.86
CA VAL A 59 5.83 17.58 -4.80
C VAL A 59 6.56 17.42 -3.47
N GLN A 60 6.47 16.24 -2.87
CA GLN A 60 6.96 15.99 -1.52
C GLN A 60 8.42 16.41 -1.29
N PHE A 61 9.32 16.21 -2.25
CA PHE A 61 10.76 16.51 -2.07
C PHE A 61 11.13 17.99 -2.27
N ALA A 62 10.25 18.81 -2.89
CA ALA A 62 10.55 20.22 -3.19
C ALA A 62 9.46 21.20 -2.73
N GLY A 63 8.32 20.67 -2.27
CA GLY A 63 7.13 21.47 -1.93
C GLY A 63 6.52 22.13 -3.16
N ARG A 64 5.75 23.19 -2.94
CA ARG A 64 5.01 23.90 -3.98
C ARG A 64 5.89 24.84 -4.78
N LYS A 65 5.87 24.71 -6.13
CA LYS A 65 6.66 25.51 -7.06
C LYS A 65 5.83 25.96 -8.26
N ALA A 66 6.03 27.19 -8.69
CA ALA A 66 5.39 27.73 -9.88
C ALA A 66 5.96 27.11 -11.16
N MET A 67 5.11 26.84 -12.13
CA MET A 67 5.48 26.37 -13.45
C MET A 67 5.50 27.54 -14.45
N THR A 68 6.34 27.45 -15.47
CA THR A 68 6.45 28.46 -16.53
C THR A 68 5.66 28.03 -17.74
N LYS A 69 4.81 28.93 -18.26
CA LYS A 69 4.03 28.70 -19.49
C LYS A 69 4.90 28.88 -20.71
N GLY A 70 5.01 27.82 -21.51
CA GLY A 70 5.69 27.80 -22.80
C GLY A 70 4.74 27.82 -23.98
N GLU A 71 5.25 27.41 -25.13
CA GLU A 71 4.48 27.29 -26.37
C GLU A 71 3.35 26.27 -26.25
N HIS A 72 2.30 26.44 -27.02
CA HIS A 72 1.12 25.56 -27.07
C HIS A 72 0.44 25.33 -25.71
N GLY A 73 0.60 26.25 -24.76
CA GLY A 73 0.00 26.13 -23.43
C GLY A 73 0.62 25.04 -22.54
N VAL A 74 1.85 24.60 -22.82
CA VAL A 74 2.59 23.66 -21.99
C VAL A 74 3.26 24.41 -20.85
N TRP A 75 2.87 24.08 -19.64
CA TRP A 75 3.52 24.54 -18.41
C TRP A 75 4.60 23.54 -18.01
N THR A 76 5.77 24.04 -17.62
CA THR A 76 6.91 23.18 -17.28
C THR A 76 7.69 23.72 -16.09
N VAL A 77 8.27 22.80 -15.32
CA VAL A 77 9.28 23.08 -14.30
C VAL A 77 10.13 21.84 -14.08
N THR A 78 11.44 22.03 -13.86
CA THR A 78 12.36 20.95 -13.46
C THR A 78 12.80 21.18 -12.03
N LEU A 79 12.65 20.17 -11.17
CA LEU A 79 12.92 20.23 -9.73
C LEU A 79 13.85 19.10 -9.31
N GLY A 80 14.55 19.27 -8.21
CA GLY A 80 15.50 18.30 -7.69
C GLY A 80 16.96 18.77 -7.84
N PRO A 81 17.98 17.85 -7.85
CA PRO A 81 17.78 16.40 -7.78
C PRO A 81 17.18 15.93 -6.46
N ALA A 82 16.46 14.81 -6.48
CA ALA A 82 15.92 14.17 -5.30
C ALA A 82 16.56 12.79 -5.08
N ALA A 83 16.54 12.32 -3.84
CA ALA A 83 16.96 10.96 -3.52
C ALA A 83 16.10 9.94 -4.25
N PRO A 84 16.65 8.80 -4.70
CA PRO A 84 15.86 7.75 -5.32
C PRO A 84 14.81 7.21 -4.37
N ASP A 85 13.55 7.35 -4.74
CA ASP A 85 12.35 6.80 -4.09
C ASP A 85 11.07 7.21 -4.86
N MET A 86 9.89 6.89 -4.30
CA MET A 86 8.58 7.23 -4.84
C MET A 86 8.00 8.43 -4.10
N TYR A 87 7.63 9.49 -4.84
CA TYR A 87 7.16 10.75 -4.27
C TYR A 87 5.77 11.11 -4.75
N PRO A 88 4.82 11.39 -3.85
CA PRO A 88 3.53 11.97 -4.24
C PRO A 88 3.69 13.41 -4.73
N TYR A 89 2.89 13.75 -5.74
CA TYR A 89 2.78 15.12 -6.26
C TYR A 89 1.40 15.38 -6.86
N CYS A 90 1.05 16.66 -6.99
CA CYS A 90 -0.14 17.12 -7.69
C CYS A 90 0.13 18.44 -8.43
N PHE A 91 -0.75 18.78 -9.37
CA PHE A 91 -0.79 20.12 -9.91
C PHE A 91 -1.86 20.96 -9.20
N ILE A 92 -1.61 22.27 -9.12
CA ILE A 92 -2.58 23.25 -8.66
C ILE A 92 -2.80 24.22 -9.83
N VAL A 93 -3.97 24.13 -10.45
CA VAL A 93 -4.34 24.88 -11.65
C VAL A 93 -5.40 25.92 -11.29
N ASP A 94 -5.06 27.19 -11.38
CA ASP A 94 -5.94 28.30 -10.98
C ASP A 94 -6.59 28.06 -9.58
N GLY A 95 -5.79 27.55 -8.63
CA GLY A 95 -6.22 27.24 -7.27
C GLY A 95 -6.86 25.86 -7.08
N THR A 96 -7.13 25.10 -8.13
CA THR A 96 -7.73 23.74 -8.04
C THR A 96 -6.65 22.66 -8.07
N THR A 97 -6.64 21.79 -7.05
CA THR A 97 -5.73 20.65 -7.00
C THR A 97 -6.22 19.52 -7.91
N ILE A 98 -5.33 19.00 -8.75
CA ILE A 98 -5.59 17.88 -9.65
C ILE A 98 -4.41 16.91 -9.70
N MET A 99 -4.69 15.64 -9.96
CA MET A 99 -3.65 14.66 -10.34
C MET A 99 -3.11 15.00 -11.73
N ASP A 100 -1.90 14.51 -12.01
CA ASP A 100 -1.33 14.61 -13.36
C ASP A 100 -2.12 13.71 -14.33
N PRO A 101 -2.81 14.29 -15.33
CA PRO A 101 -3.61 13.51 -16.27
C PRO A 101 -2.75 12.64 -17.23
N GLN A 102 -1.44 12.88 -17.29
CA GLN A 102 -0.51 12.11 -18.13
C GLN A 102 0.16 10.96 -17.37
N ASN A 103 0.00 10.92 -16.04
CA ASN A 103 0.60 9.91 -15.20
C ASN A 103 -0.45 8.88 -14.73
N PRO A 104 -0.34 7.59 -15.11
CA PRO A 104 -1.26 6.55 -14.64
C PRO A 104 -1.04 6.15 -13.18
N ASP A 105 0.09 6.52 -12.57
CA ASP A 105 0.43 6.14 -11.21
C ASP A 105 -0.12 7.15 -10.21
N TRP A 106 -0.92 6.65 -9.26
CA TRP A 106 -1.53 7.48 -8.22
C TRP A 106 -1.30 6.93 -6.83
N PHE A 107 -1.39 7.81 -5.84
CA PHE A 107 -1.33 7.47 -4.42
C PHE A 107 -2.71 7.05 -3.91
N PRO A 108 -2.89 5.79 -3.45
CA PRO A 108 -4.18 5.31 -2.95
C PRO A 108 -4.52 5.90 -1.58
N ASN A 109 -5.24 7.02 -1.56
CA ASN A 109 -5.58 7.76 -0.33
C ASN A 109 -6.98 8.37 -0.42
N GLU A 110 -7.69 8.45 0.71
CA GLU A 110 -9.01 9.07 0.81
C GLU A 110 -8.92 10.59 0.96
N GLY A 111 -7.93 11.07 1.72
CA GLY A 111 -7.79 12.47 2.12
C GLY A 111 -7.20 13.38 1.05
N PHE A 112 -6.46 12.83 0.09
CA PHE A 112 -5.88 13.60 -1.01
C PHE A 112 -5.82 12.78 -2.30
N LYS A 113 -5.63 13.50 -3.43
CA LYS A 113 -5.51 12.89 -4.76
C LYS A 113 -4.20 13.34 -5.39
N ASN A 114 -3.18 12.49 -5.30
CA ASN A 114 -1.86 12.75 -5.84
C ASN A 114 -1.46 11.67 -6.85
N SER A 115 -0.70 12.09 -7.86
CA SER A 115 0.09 11.20 -8.70
C SER A 115 1.39 10.81 -7.98
N ILE A 116 2.11 9.81 -8.49
CA ILE A 116 3.39 9.35 -7.95
C ILE A 116 4.47 9.50 -9.01
N VAL A 117 5.62 10.04 -8.65
CA VAL A 117 6.84 9.94 -9.44
C VAL A 117 7.80 8.94 -8.81
N ASP A 118 8.30 7.98 -9.59
CA ASP A 118 9.26 6.94 -9.19
C ASP A 118 10.66 7.33 -9.70
N ILE A 119 11.53 7.77 -8.79
CA ILE A 119 12.94 8.12 -9.06
C ILE A 119 13.79 6.92 -8.68
N ARG A 120 14.29 6.17 -9.68
CA ARG A 120 14.98 4.90 -9.46
C ARG A 120 16.45 5.04 -9.05
N GLY A 121 17.14 6.09 -9.55
CA GLY A 121 18.56 6.29 -9.30
C GLY A 121 19.48 5.20 -9.86
N ASP A 122 20.77 5.27 -9.49
CA ASP A 122 21.81 4.34 -9.96
C ASP A 122 21.94 3.09 -9.05
N LYS A 123 21.45 3.18 -7.80
CA LYS A 123 21.50 2.08 -6.83
C LYS A 123 20.16 1.36 -6.81
N GLU A 124 20.24 0.05 -6.75
CA GLU A 124 19.06 -0.78 -6.64
C GLU A 124 18.36 -0.57 -5.28
N LEU A 125 17.12 -0.12 -5.33
CA LEU A 125 16.31 0.12 -4.14
C LEU A 125 15.76 -1.20 -3.57
N ILE A 126 15.50 -1.26 -2.27
CA ILE A 126 14.92 -2.45 -1.61
C ILE A 126 13.61 -2.89 -2.24
N HIS A 127 12.85 -1.93 -2.78
CA HIS A 127 11.55 -2.14 -3.43
C HIS A 127 11.61 -2.14 -4.96
N ALA A 128 12.82 -2.21 -5.53
CA ALA A 128 12.99 -2.30 -6.99
C ALA A 128 12.42 -3.61 -7.52
N VAL A 129 11.87 -3.56 -8.73
CA VAL A 129 11.47 -4.77 -9.46
C VAL A 129 12.73 -5.44 -9.98
N LYS A 130 13.18 -6.50 -9.31
CA LYS A 130 14.38 -7.29 -9.68
C LYS A 130 13.99 -8.44 -10.62
N ASN A 131 14.96 -9.00 -11.30
CA ASN A 131 14.77 -10.20 -12.12
C ASN A 131 14.83 -11.47 -11.23
N VAL A 132 13.83 -11.63 -10.37
CA VAL A 132 13.62 -12.76 -9.47
C VAL A 132 12.22 -13.33 -9.67
N PRO A 133 11.91 -14.54 -9.18
CA PRO A 133 10.53 -15.00 -9.16
C PRO A 133 9.62 -14.04 -8.37
N HIS A 134 8.45 -13.74 -8.91
CA HIS A 134 7.48 -12.85 -8.29
C HIS A 134 6.27 -13.61 -7.80
N GLY A 135 5.72 -13.17 -6.67
CA GLY A 135 4.42 -13.59 -6.15
C GLY A 135 3.25 -12.99 -6.92
N SER A 136 2.05 -13.34 -6.49
CA SER A 136 0.79 -12.82 -7.06
C SER A 136 0.13 -11.86 -6.08
N VAL A 137 -0.66 -10.92 -6.62
CA VAL A 137 -1.43 -9.95 -5.84
C VAL A 137 -2.88 -10.02 -6.26
N ASP A 138 -3.74 -10.43 -5.32
CA ASP A 138 -5.18 -10.60 -5.52
C ASP A 138 -5.94 -9.43 -4.91
N TYR A 139 -6.85 -8.83 -5.69
CA TYR A 139 -7.82 -7.84 -5.23
C TYR A 139 -9.14 -8.56 -4.92
N LEU A 140 -9.53 -8.57 -3.66
CA LEU A 140 -10.65 -9.36 -3.19
C LEU A 140 -11.69 -8.50 -2.48
N THR A 141 -12.90 -9.02 -2.48
CA THR A 141 -14.03 -8.46 -1.74
C THR A 141 -14.61 -9.56 -0.85
N TYR A 142 -14.77 -9.28 0.44
CA TYR A 142 -15.39 -10.18 1.40
C TYR A 142 -16.64 -9.55 2.02
N TYR A 143 -17.59 -10.36 2.45
CA TYR A 143 -18.75 -9.86 3.17
C TYR A 143 -18.43 -9.79 4.66
N SER A 144 -18.39 -8.58 5.21
CA SER A 144 -18.30 -8.34 6.64
C SER A 144 -19.69 -8.41 7.28
N LYS A 145 -19.91 -9.38 8.13
CA LYS A 145 -21.13 -9.45 8.95
C LYS A 145 -21.14 -8.35 9.99
N THR A 146 -19.97 -7.99 10.50
CA THR A 146 -19.77 -6.93 11.48
C THR A 146 -20.21 -5.57 10.96
N PHE A 147 -19.86 -5.24 9.72
CA PHE A 147 -20.29 -4.00 9.06
C PHE A 147 -21.65 -4.12 8.37
N GLY A 148 -22.09 -5.32 8.02
CA GLY A 148 -23.27 -5.57 7.20
C GLY A 148 -23.07 -5.21 5.73
N LEU A 149 -21.82 -5.11 5.26
CA LEU A 149 -21.42 -4.63 3.94
C LEU A 149 -20.23 -5.44 3.40
N TYR A 150 -19.91 -5.21 2.12
CA TYR A 150 -18.71 -5.78 1.52
C TYR A 150 -17.48 -4.90 1.84
N GLY A 151 -16.42 -5.54 2.32
CA GLY A 151 -15.10 -4.96 2.52
C GLY A 151 -14.11 -5.38 1.43
N ASN A 152 -13.09 -4.58 1.21
CA ASN A 152 -12.00 -4.89 0.30
C ASN A 152 -10.75 -5.33 1.07
N VAL A 153 -9.99 -6.22 0.47
CA VAL A 153 -8.70 -6.69 0.97
C VAL A 153 -7.79 -7.03 -0.21
N ILE A 154 -6.51 -6.74 -0.09
CA ILE A 154 -5.51 -7.19 -1.04
C ILE A 154 -4.68 -8.28 -0.37
N VAL A 155 -4.42 -9.36 -1.10
CA VAL A 155 -3.61 -10.47 -0.62
C VAL A 155 -2.46 -10.70 -1.59
N TYR A 156 -1.24 -10.69 -1.05
CA TYR A 156 -0.06 -11.16 -1.77
C TYR A 156 0.22 -12.61 -1.38
N THR A 157 0.48 -13.45 -2.36
CA THR A 157 0.99 -14.82 -2.19
C THR A 157 2.42 -14.93 -2.72
N PRO A 158 3.33 -15.67 -2.05
CA PRO A 158 4.75 -15.71 -2.42
C PRO A 158 4.99 -16.41 -3.76
N PRO A 159 6.19 -16.25 -4.36
CA PRO A 159 6.55 -16.96 -5.58
C PRO A 159 6.30 -18.46 -5.49
N PHE A 160 5.85 -19.07 -6.59
CA PHE A 160 5.54 -20.50 -6.70
C PHE A 160 4.39 -21.00 -5.81
N TYR A 161 3.58 -20.10 -5.24
CA TYR A 161 2.44 -20.47 -4.41
C TYR A 161 1.57 -21.53 -5.11
N ASP A 162 1.12 -21.30 -6.34
CA ASP A 162 0.22 -22.22 -7.05
C ASP A 162 0.87 -23.55 -7.47
N GLN A 163 2.20 -23.60 -7.50
CA GLN A 163 2.94 -24.80 -7.86
C GLN A 163 3.09 -25.79 -6.70
N ASN A 164 2.77 -25.37 -5.47
CA ASN A 164 2.90 -26.16 -4.26
C ASN A 164 1.54 -26.25 -3.52
N PRO A 165 0.57 -27.03 -4.04
CA PRO A 165 -0.81 -27.02 -3.52
C PRO A 165 -0.94 -27.51 -2.07
N GLU A 166 -0.01 -28.34 -1.60
CA GLU A 166 -0.03 -28.88 -0.23
C GLU A 166 0.70 -27.98 0.79
N LYS A 167 1.50 -27.03 0.31
CA LYS A 167 2.27 -26.15 1.20
C LYS A 167 1.37 -25.09 1.80
N LYS A 168 1.46 -24.90 3.12
CA LYS A 168 0.84 -23.83 3.88
C LYS A 168 1.87 -22.79 4.26
N TYR A 169 1.39 -21.56 4.46
CA TYR A 169 2.24 -20.39 4.66
C TYR A 169 1.84 -19.62 5.92
N PRO A 170 2.78 -19.01 6.64
CA PRO A 170 2.48 -18.05 7.67
C PRO A 170 1.87 -16.77 7.03
N VAL A 171 1.17 -15.99 7.84
CA VAL A 171 0.44 -14.81 7.38
C VAL A 171 0.87 -13.56 8.12
N PHE A 172 1.20 -12.52 7.38
CA PHE A 172 1.41 -11.19 7.91
C PHE A 172 0.26 -10.26 7.52
N TYR A 173 -0.52 -9.84 8.50
CA TYR A 173 -1.57 -8.84 8.34
C TYR A 173 -0.96 -7.44 8.48
N LEU A 174 -0.97 -6.66 7.40
CA LEU A 174 -0.26 -5.39 7.27
C LEU A 174 -1.22 -4.23 7.03
N ILE A 175 -1.49 -3.45 8.08
CA ILE A 175 -2.55 -2.42 8.10
C ILE A 175 -1.96 -1.06 7.72
N SER A 176 -2.64 -0.33 6.83
CA SER A 176 -2.21 0.98 6.34
C SER A 176 -2.53 2.14 7.27
N GLY A 177 -1.95 3.31 6.97
CA GLY A 177 -2.09 4.54 7.76
C GLY A 177 -3.47 5.20 7.70
N THR A 178 -3.55 6.37 8.32
CA THR A 178 -4.76 7.21 8.29
C THR A 178 -5.02 7.67 6.87
N THR A 179 -6.26 7.56 6.40
CA THR A 179 -6.70 7.88 5.04
C THR A 179 -6.09 7.04 3.91
N ASP A 180 -5.12 6.16 4.18
CA ASP A 180 -4.61 5.21 3.19
C ASP A 180 -5.63 4.09 2.92
N THR A 181 -5.73 3.65 1.67
CA THR A 181 -6.56 2.50 1.30
C THR A 181 -5.77 1.19 1.37
N GLU A 182 -6.45 0.07 1.17
CA GLU A 182 -5.84 -1.27 1.09
C GLU A 182 -4.75 -1.39 0.04
N GLU A 183 -4.78 -0.55 -1.01
CA GLU A 183 -3.84 -0.60 -2.12
C GLU A 183 -2.46 0.03 -1.81
N VAL A 184 -2.36 0.83 -0.76
CA VAL A 184 -1.17 1.67 -0.55
C VAL A 184 0.10 0.84 -0.31
N TYR A 185 0.03 -0.25 0.46
CA TYR A 185 1.17 -1.14 0.66
C TYR A 185 1.63 -1.82 -0.62
N PHE A 186 0.72 -2.05 -1.56
CA PHE A 186 1.07 -2.59 -2.86
C PHE A 186 1.63 -1.51 -3.79
N LYS A 187 0.91 -0.40 -3.99
CA LYS A 187 1.27 0.62 -5.00
C LYS A 187 2.42 1.53 -4.60
N VAL A 188 2.48 1.91 -3.33
CA VAL A 188 3.49 2.84 -2.79
C VAL A 188 4.50 2.12 -1.91
N GLY A 189 4.02 1.28 -1.01
CA GLY A 189 4.85 0.49 -0.11
C GLY A 189 5.63 -0.62 -0.81
N ARG A 190 5.19 -1.04 -2.02
CA ARG A 190 5.85 -2.09 -2.82
C ARG A 190 6.14 -3.37 -2.04
N ALA A 191 5.27 -3.71 -1.09
CA ALA A 191 5.47 -4.82 -0.15
C ALA A 191 5.71 -6.16 -0.86
N ASN A 192 5.03 -6.39 -1.99
CA ASN A 192 5.23 -7.56 -2.83
C ASN A 192 6.66 -7.65 -3.37
N PHE A 193 7.22 -6.57 -3.94
CA PHE A 193 8.58 -6.58 -4.47
C PHE A 193 9.64 -6.64 -3.39
N ILE A 194 9.42 -5.98 -2.25
CA ILE A 194 10.31 -6.11 -1.08
C ILE A 194 10.36 -7.58 -0.66
N LEU A 195 9.21 -8.24 -0.53
CA LEU A 195 9.18 -9.63 -0.08
C LEU A 195 9.72 -10.60 -1.15
N ASP A 196 9.39 -10.40 -2.45
CA ASP A 196 9.98 -11.19 -3.55
C ASP A 196 11.52 -11.14 -3.52
N ASN A 197 12.09 -9.93 -3.35
CA ASN A 197 13.53 -9.73 -3.27
C ASN A 197 14.14 -10.44 -2.06
N LEU A 198 13.53 -10.30 -0.88
CA LEU A 198 13.98 -10.92 0.36
C LEU A 198 13.91 -12.45 0.31
N ILE A 199 12.86 -13.01 -0.27
CA ILE A 199 12.70 -14.45 -0.46
C ILE A 199 13.78 -14.97 -1.42
N ALA A 200 14.02 -14.28 -2.53
CA ALA A 200 15.06 -14.65 -3.49
C ALA A 200 16.48 -14.58 -2.90
N GLU A 201 16.72 -13.65 -1.97
CA GLU A 201 17.96 -13.54 -1.20
C GLU A 201 18.08 -14.56 -0.08
N GLY A 202 17.03 -15.34 0.22
CA GLY A 202 16.96 -16.24 1.39
C GLY A 202 16.92 -15.48 2.72
N ALA A 203 16.57 -14.20 2.69
CA ALA A 203 16.60 -13.30 3.85
C ALA A 203 15.25 -13.19 4.58
N ALA A 204 14.16 -13.65 3.96
CA ALA A 204 12.84 -13.75 4.59
C ALA A 204 12.19 -15.10 4.28
N LYS A 205 11.31 -15.55 5.16
CA LYS A 205 10.45 -16.70 4.92
C LYS A 205 9.39 -16.40 3.88
N GLU A 206 9.00 -17.39 3.10
CA GLU A 206 7.82 -17.29 2.25
C GLU A 206 6.58 -17.13 3.14
N MET A 207 5.83 -16.05 2.93
CA MET A 207 4.63 -15.72 3.69
C MET A 207 3.56 -15.09 2.81
N ILE A 208 2.32 -15.18 3.24
CA ILE A 208 1.20 -14.43 2.68
C ILE A 208 1.16 -13.07 3.37
N ILE A 209 0.97 -11.97 2.61
CA ILE A 209 0.67 -10.66 3.18
C ILE A 209 -0.79 -10.32 2.91
N VAL A 210 -1.51 -9.96 3.96
CA VAL A 210 -2.90 -9.50 3.89
C VAL A 210 -2.96 -8.01 4.20
N MET A 211 -3.45 -7.22 3.27
CA MET A 211 -3.52 -5.77 3.35
C MET A 211 -5.00 -5.34 3.40
N PRO A 212 -5.59 -5.23 4.61
CA PRO A 212 -6.97 -4.82 4.76
C PRO A 212 -7.14 -3.31 4.65
N TYR A 213 -8.37 -2.89 4.37
CA TYR A 213 -8.76 -1.49 4.52
C TYR A 213 -8.93 -1.13 6.00
N GLY A 214 -8.03 -0.30 6.51
CA GLY A 214 -7.93 -0.01 7.96
C GLY A 214 -8.90 1.05 8.49
N ASN A 215 -9.71 1.72 7.63
CA ASN A 215 -10.60 2.80 8.06
C ASN A 215 -12.08 2.38 8.10
N PRO A 216 -12.64 1.98 9.26
CA PRO A 216 -14.02 1.54 9.34
C PRO A 216 -15.04 2.64 9.02
N ALA A 217 -14.67 3.93 9.09
CA ALA A 217 -15.59 5.05 8.81
C ALA A 217 -16.16 5.00 7.39
N LYS A 218 -15.42 4.45 6.42
CA LYS A 218 -15.88 4.24 5.04
C LYS A 218 -17.18 3.45 4.95
N TYR A 219 -17.40 2.52 5.86
CA TYR A 219 -18.55 1.59 5.82
C TYR A 219 -19.81 2.15 6.47
N PHE A 220 -19.78 3.39 6.97
CA PHE A 220 -20.91 4.01 7.63
C PHE A 220 -21.34 5.31 6.92
N PRO A 221 -22.61 5.71 7.05
CA PRO A 221 -23.08 6.99 6.52
C PRO A 221 -22.25 8.16 7.04
N ALA A 222 -22.09 9.20 6.22
CA ALA A 222 -21.38 10.41 6.60
C ALA A 222 -21.97 10.99 7.90
N GLY A 223 -21.08 11.40 8.81
CA GLY A 223 -21.46 11.91 10.13
C GLY A 223 -21.70 10.85 11.20
N THR A 224 -21.58 9.55 10.88
CA THR A 224 -21.61 8.50 11.89
C THR A 224 -20.35 8.60 12.78
N ASN A 225 -20.54 8.71 14.11
CA ASN A 225 -19.45 8.57 15.04
C ASN A 225 -19.08 7.09 15.18
N VAL A 226 -18.07 6.66 14.41
CA VAL A 226 -17.64 5.26 14.38
C VAL A 226 -17.06 4.81 15.71
N TRP A 227 -16.49 5.74 16.46
CA TRP A 227 -15.88 5.47 17.78
C TRP A 227 -16.92 5.07 18.85
N GLU A 228 -18.16 5.51 18.73
CA GLU A 228 -19.25 5.09 19.61
C GLU A 228 -19.67 3.61 19.39
N LYS A 229 -19.26 3.01 18.28
CA LYS A 229 -19.51 1.60 18.00
C LYS A 229 -18.48 0.66 18.65
N GLY A 230 -17.56 1.21 19.43
CA GLY A 230 -16.44 0.50 20.02
C GLY A 230 -15.40 0.10 18.98
N ASP A 231 -14.59 -0.87 19.31
CA ASP A 231 -13.56 -1.36 18.39
C ASP A 231 -14.15 -2.28 17.30
N ILE A 232 -14.89 -1.65 16.38
CA ILE A 232 -15.58 -2.38 15.31
C ILE A 232 -14.59 -2.90 14.25
N PHE A 233 -13.43 -2.24 14.10
CA PHE A 233 -12.37 -2.72 13.21
C PHE A 233 -11.83 -4.06 13.68
N SER A 234 -11.47 -4.19 14.96
CA SER A 234 -10.96 -5.45 15.51
C SER A 234 -12.01 -6.56 15.47
N LYS A 235 -13.29 -6.23 15.65
CA LYS A 235 -14.38 -7.21 15.53
C LYS A 235 -14.50 -7.76 14.11
N ASP A 236 -14.50 -6.88 13.09
CA ASP A 236 -14.50 -7.29 11.69
C ASP A 236 -13.28 -8.14 11.37
N PHE A 237 -12.12 -7.65 11.78
CA PHE A 237 -10.84 -8.30 11.52
C PHE A 237 -10.81 -9.76 12.02
N ILE A 238 -11.21 -9.98 13.28
CA ILE A 238 -11.19 -11.30 13.90
C ILE A 238 -12.32 -12.20 13.41
N ASN A 239 -13.53 -11.65 13.24
CA ASN A 239 -14.72 -12.47 13.01
C ASN A 239 -15.06 -12.68 11.53
N ASP A 240 -14.59 -11.78 10.66
CA ASP A 240 -14.95 -11.80 9.24
C ASP A 240 -13.72 -11.89 8.33
N LEU A 241 -12.73 -11.00 8.48
CA LEU A 241 -11.55 -10.95 7.59
C LEU A 241 -10.62 -12.17 7.76
N MET A 242 -10.19 -12.46 8.99
CA MET A 242 -9.29 -13.61 9.21
C MET A 242 -9.91 -14.93 8.74
N PRO A 243 -11.15 -15.29 9.10
CA PRO A 243 -11.80 -16.50 8.60
C PRO A 243 -11.93 -16.52 7.07
N PHE A 244 -12.20 -15.35 6.45
CA PHE A 244 -12.24 -15.24 4.98
C PHE A 244 -10.89 -15.60 4.36
N VAL A 245 -9.79 -15.03 4.87
CA VAL A 245 -8.43 -15.32 4.38
C VAL A 245 -8.10 -16.80 4.57
N GLU A 246 -8.33 -17.35 5.76
CA GLU A 246 -8.03 -18.73 6.11
C GLU A 246 -8.84 -19.77 5.31
N SER A 247 -10.02 -19.39 4.84
CA SER A 247 -10.85 -20.27 3.99
C SER A 247 -10.50 -20.22 2.50
N ASN A 248 -9.80 -19.15 2.05
CA ASN A 248 -9.47 -18.94 0.64
C ASN A 248 -7.99 -19.17 0.32
N TYR A 249 -7.12 -19.17 1.31
CA TYR A 249 -5.67 -19.33 1.12
C TYR A 249 -5.09 -20.44 2.00
N ARG A 250 -3.99 -21.01 1.57
CA ARG A 250 -3.27 -22.07 2.31
C ARG A 250 -2.45 -21.46 3.44
N THR A 251 -3.12 -21.14 4.52
CA THR A 251 -2.55 -20.53 5.72
C THR A 251 -2.24 -21.58 6.79
N ILE A 252 -1.22 -21.33 7.60
CA ILE A 252 -0.98 -22.08 8.85
C ILE A 252 -1.79 -21.35 9.93
N ASN A 253 -2.83 -22.04 10.45
CA ASN A 253 -3.88 -21.40 11.25
C ASN A 253 -3.61 -21.49 12.76
N ASP A 254 -2.39 -21.16 13.18
CA ASP A 254 -2.03 -21.03 14.59
C ASP A 254 -1.39 -19.66 14.87
N ARG A 255 -1.26 -19.32 16.15
CA ARG A 255 -0.75 -18.03 16.59
C ARG A 255 0.73 -17.81 16.21
N ASP A 256 1.51 -18.87 16.15
CA ASP A 256 2.97 -18.80 15.95
C ASP A 256 3.33 -18.63 14.47
N HIS A 257 2.32 -18.67 13.60
CA HIS A 257 2.42 -18.37 12.18
C HIS A 257 1.56 -17.16 11.75
N ARG A 258 1.16 -16.33 12.72
CA ARG A 258 0.46 -15.07 12.40
C ARG A 258 1.21 -13.87 12.95
N ALA A 259 1.51 -12.95 12.05
CA ALA A 259 2.03 -11.62 12.34
C ALA A 259 0.98 -10.56 12.07
N ILE A 260 0.99 -9.48 12.86
CA ILE A 260 0.16 -8.30 12.65
C ILE A 260 0.99 -7.04 12.85
N GLY A 261 0.74 -6.03 12.04
CA GLY A 261 1.43 -4.75 12.15
C GLY A 261 0.93 -3.73 11.16
N GLY A 262 1.67 -2.63 11.03
CA GLY A 262 1.32 -1.61 10.07
C GLY A 262 2.00 -0.27 10.29
N PHE A 263 1.62 0.70 9.46
CA PHE A 263 2.15 2.06 9.46
C PHE A 263 1.18 3.04 10.09
N SER A 264 1.68 3.95 10.94
CA SER A 264 0.90 5.04 11.52
C SER A 264 -0.33 4.51 12.29
N ARG A 265 -1.55 4.94 11.94
CA ARG A 265 -2.79 4.38 12.52
C ARG A 265 -2.82 2.85 12.42
N GLY A 266 -2.41 2.28 11.29
CA GLY A 266 -2.36 0.83 11.12
C GLY A 266 -1.40 0.14 12.09
N GLY A 267 -0.29 0.79 12.45
CA GLY A 267 0.62 0.31 13.50
C GLY A 267 -0.04 0.33 14.88
N ASN A 268 -0.78 1.40 15.21
CA ASN A 268 -1.56 1.46 16.44
C ASN A 268 -2.64 0.36 16.50
N GLN A 269 -3.43 0.21 15.43
CA GLN A 269 -4.46 -0.82 15.34
C GLN A 269 -3.86 -2.23 15.43
N GLY A 270 -2.76 -2.49 14.71
CA GLY A 270 -2.06 -3.77 14.74
C GLY A 270 -1.52 -4.12 16.12
N LEU A 271 -0.89 -3.16 16.81
CA LEU A 271 -0.39 -3.36 18.17
C LEU A 271 -1.54 -3.61 19.16
N ALA A 272 -2.58 -2.77 19.13
CA ALA A 272 -3.72 -2.92 20.05
C ALA A 272 -4.41 -4.27 19.86
N LEU A 273 -4.70 -4.63 18.59
CA LEU A 273 -5.34 -5.89 18.24
C LEU A 273 -4.46 -7.09 18.58
N GLY A 274 -3.17 -7.06 18.25
CA GLY A 274 -2.24 -8.15 18.50
C GLY A 274 -2.01 -8.38 19.99
N LEU A 275 -1.77 -7.33 20.77
CA LEU A 275 -1.55 -7.40 22.23
C LEU A 275 -2.78 -7.89 22.99
N THR A 276 -3.98 -7.55 22.52
CA THR A 276 -5.24 -8.02 23.16
C THR A 276 -5.71 -9.38 22.67
N ASN A 277 -5.02 -10.00 21.67
CA ASN A 277 -5.35 -11.30 21.10
C ASN A 277 -4.09 -12.16 20.92
N LEU A 278 -3.30 -12.34 21.99
CA LEU A 278 -2.09 -13.16 21.96
C LEU A 278 -2.36 -14.66 21.75
N ASP A 279 -3.60 -15.09 21.87
CA ASP A 279 -4.06 -16.41 21.44
C ASP A 279 -4.10 -16.58 19.91
N LYS A 280 -4.00 -15.48 19.16
CA LYS A 280 -4.08 -15.44 17.68
C LYS A 280 -2.78 -14.98 17.01
N PHE A 281 -1.98 -14.15 17.69
CA PHE A 281 -0.77 -13.54 17.15
C PHE A 281 0.41 -13.71 18.10
N SER A 282 1.61 -13.96 17.54
CA SER A 282 2.87 -13.97 18.30
C SER A 282 3.94 -13.04 17.72
N TYR A 283 3.70 -12.45 16.56
CA TYR A 283 4.57 -11.46 15.91
C TYR A 283 3.85 -10.15 15.77
N LEU A 284 4.40 -9.09 16.37
CA LEU A 284 3.83 -7.74 16.39
C LEU A 284 4.82 -6.75 15.80
N CYS A 285 4.39 -5.97 14.79
CA CYS A 285 5.22 -4.97 14.12
C CYS A 285 4.52 -3.61 14.11
N SER A 286 5.28 -2.54 14.36
CA SER A 286 4.77 -1.17 14.29
C SER A 286 5.75 -0.26 13.58
N TYR A 287 5.26 0.46 12.57
CA TYR A 287 6.04 1.40 11.76
C TYR A 287 5.52 2.81 11.99
N SER A 288 6.37 3.67 12.56
CA SER A 288 6.02 5.07 12.87
C SER A 288 4.72 5.17 13.68
N SER A 289 4.63 4.37 14.78
CA SER A 289 3.43 4.32 15.61
C SER A 289 3.71 3.78 17.01
N PHE A 290 2.66 3.74 17.82
CA PHE A 290 2.62 3.25 19.19
C PHE A 290 1.17 2.84 19.54
N THR A 291 0.97 2.24 20.72
CA THR A 291 -0.39 1.99 21.24
C THR A 291 -0.51 2.43 22.69
N SER A 292 -1.68 2.22 23.30
CA SER A 292 -1.93 2.61 24.67
C SER A 292 -1.02 1.87 25.66
N MET A 293 -0.45 2.59 26.62
CA MET A 293 0.30 2.04 27.75
C MET A 293 -0.63 1.48 28.85
N GLU A 294 -1.94 1.66 28.69
CA GLU A 294 -2.99 1.30 29.64
C GLU A 294 -3.96 0.25 29.08
N LEU A 295 -3.50 -0.64 28.16
CA LEU A 295 -4.33 -1.72 27.65
C LEU A 295 -4.67 -2.68 28.81
N PRO A 296 -5.96 -2.85 29.15
CA PRO A 296 -6.37 -3.64 30.33
C PRO A 296 -5.88 -5.10 30.25
N GLY A 297 -5.22 -5.55 31.30
CA GLY A 297 -4.74 -6.94 31.44
C GLY A 297 -3.50 -7.28 30.62
N VAL A 298 -3.09 -6.45 29.64
CA VAL A 298 -1.97 -6.76 28.72
C VAL A 298 -0.63 -6.69 29.43
N TYR A 299 -0.38 -5.65 30.21
CA TYR A 299 0.92 -5.39 30.82
C TYR A 299 1.03 -5.84 32.29
N ASP A 300 0.04 -6.60 32.78
CA ASP A 300 -0.02 -7.03 34.19
C ASP A 300 0.94 -8.17 34.51
N ASN A 301 1.20 -9.05 33.53
CA ASN A 301 2.11 -10.18 33.67
C ASN A 301 3.15 -10.18 32.55
N VAL A 302 4.29 -9.55 32.83
CA VAL A 302 5.39 -9.35 31.87
C VAL A 302 6.02 -10.67 31.42
N ASP A 303 6.20 -11.64 32.34
CA ASP A 303 6.77 -12.94 32.00
C ASP A 303 5.86 -13.69 31.02
N SER A 304 4.56 -13.70 31.29
CA SER A 304 3.58 -14.29 30.38
C SER A 304 3.60 -13.61 29.00
N LEU A 305 3.66 -12.27 28.97
CA LEU A 305 3.73 -11.50 27.72
C LEU A 305 4.99 -11.84 26.92
N ASN A 306 6.16 -11.83 27.58
CA ASN A 306 7.44 -12.16 26.96
C ASN A 306 7.54 -13.60 26.45
N ASN A 307 6.82 -14.54 27.08
CA ASN A 307 6.78 -15.94 26.65
C ASN A 307 5.80 -16.18 25.51
N GLN A 308 4.86 -15.27 25.28
CA GLN A 308 3.86 -15.38 24.23
C GLN A 308 4.24 -14.64 22.95
N ILE A 309 5.11 -13.64 22.99
CA ILE A 309 5.50 -12.87 21.82
C ILE A 309 6.85 -13.35 21.31
N HIS A 310 6.89 -13.85 20.06
CA HIS A 310 8.12 -14.25 19.39
C HIS A 310 8.89 -13.04 18.85
N LEU A 311 8.16 -12.04 18.35
CA LEU A 311 8.76 -10.78 17.88
C LEU A 311 7.86 -9.58 18.21
N PHE A 312 8.41 -8.62 18.94
CA PHE A 312 7.81 -7.32 19.15
C PHE A 312 8.71 -6.24 18.51
N TRP A 313 8.42 -5.88 17.28
CA TRP A 313 9.25 -5.00 16.47
C TRP A 313 8.65 -3.60 16.37
N LEU A 314 9.45 -2.56 16.62
CA LEU A 314 9.02 -1.16 16.69
C LEU A 314 10.02 -0.28 15.92
N GLY A 315 9.57 0.44 14.91
CA GLY A 315 10.39 1.36 14.14
C GLY A 315 9.80 2.76 14.05
N VAL A 316 10.65 3.79 14.17
CA VAL A 316 10.25 5.19 13.98
C VAL A 316 11.43 6.03 13.48
N GLY A 317 11.16 7.00 12.59
CA GLY A 317 12.15 7.98 12.16
C GLY A 317 12.35 9.06 13.22
N THR A 318 13.58 9.56 13.40
CA THR A 318 13.89 10.63 14.36
C THR A 318 13.26 11.98 13.97
N ASP A 319 12.98 12.17 12.67
CA ASP A 319 12.30 13.35 12.14
C ASP A 319 10.77 13.13 11.96
N ASP A 320 10.26 11.99 12.43
CA ASP A 320 8.84 11.69 12.42
C ASP A 320 8.12 12.49 13.51
N PHE A 321 6.97 13.10 13.20
CA PHE A 321 6.20 13.84 14.19
C PHE A 321 5.67 12.96 15.33
N LEU A 322 5.60 11.63 15.15
CA LEU A 322 5.26 10.65 16.18
C LEU A 322 6.48 10.12 16.95
N TYR A 323 7.69 10.60 16.65
CA TYR A 323 8.92 10.11 17.29
C TYR A 323 8.82 10.12 18.82
N GLY A 324 8.41 11.25 19.40
CA GLY A 324 8.30 11.41 20.86
C GLY A 324 7.38 10.35 21.47
N ASN A 325 6.18 10.23 20.93
CA ASN A 325 5.18 9.26 21.42
C ASN A 325 5.64 7.80 21.26
N ALA A 326 6.22 7.47 20.11
CA ALA A 326 6.71 6.11 19.83
C ALA A 326 7.89 5.77 20.76
N LYS A 327 8.80 6.73 20.99
CA LYS A 327 9.91 6.57 21.93
C LYS A 327 9.42 6.40 23.36
N ASP A 328 8.48 7.21 23.81
CA ASP A 328 7.90 7.09 25.15
C ASP A 328 7.25 5.70 25.36
N TYR A 329 6.59 5.18 24.33
CA TYR A 329 6.05 3.83 24.36
C TYR A 329 7.15 2.75 24.42
N MET A 330 8.22 2.88 23.65
CA MET A 330 9.37 1.97 23.70
C MET A 330 10.07 2.02 25.06
N ASP A 331 10.22 3.21 25.65
CA ASP A 331 10.80 3.40 27.00
C ASP A 331 9.90 2.81 28.10
N PHE A 332 8.58 2.87 27.92
CA PHE A 332 7.62 2.20 28.80
C PHE A 332 7.80 0.68 28.76
N LEU A 333 7.91 0.08 27.56
CA LEU A 333 8.14 -1.35 27.41
C LEU A 333 9.44 -1.79 28.10
N ASP A 334 10.52 -1.02 27.94
CA ASP A 334 11.81 -1.30 28.59
C ASP A 334 11.73 -1.23 30.11
N LYS A 335 11.08 -0.18 30.64
CA LYS A 335 10.87 -0.03 32.10
C LYS A 335 10.06 -1.17 32.70
N LYS A 336 9.15 -1.75 31.92
CA LYS A 336 8.36 -2.92 32.28
C LYS A 336 9.16 -4.23 32.14
N GLY A 337 10.28 -4.24 31.42
CA GLY A 337 11.02 -5.47 31.09
C GLY A 337 10.40 -6.28 29.95
N ILE A 338 9.58 -5.64 29.11
CA ILE A 338 8.97 -6.29 27.94
C ILE A 338 10.00 -6.30 26.79
N LYS A 339 10.32 -7.51 26.31
CA LYS A 339 11.28 -7.71 25.21
C LYS A 339 10.74 -7.10 23.91
N ASN A 340 11.58 -6.32 23.26
CA ASN A 340 11.23 -5.71 21.98
C ASN A 340 12.49 -5.42 21.14
N VAL A 341 12.30 -5.25 19.83
CA VAL A 341 13.32 -4.83 18.86
C VAL A 341 12.97 -3.42 18.40
N LYS A 342 13.95 -2.53 18.44
CA LYS A 342 13.78 -1.11 18.07
C LYS A 342 14.62 -0.78 16.86
N GLU A 343 14.06 0.01 15.95
CA GLU A 343 14.76 0.54 14.79
C GLU A 343 14.50 2.04 14.67
N PHE A 344 15.54 2.82 14.49
CA PHE A 344 15.45 4.27 14.31
C PHE A 344 16.08 4.65 12.99
N THR A 345 15.42 5.51 12.21
CA THR A 345 15.98 6.12 11.02
C THR A 345 16.26 7.60 11.27
N ASN A 346 17.36 8.12 10.72
CA ASN A 346 17.74 9.53 10.79
C ASN A 346 17.90 10.15 9.40
N ASP A 347 17.29 9.56 8.39
CA ASP A 347 17.45 9.92 6.98
C ASP A 347 16.54 11.08 6.54
N LYS A 348 15.95 11.81 7.47
CA LYS A 348 15.02 12.94 7.24
C LYS A 348 13.77 12.58 6.42
N PHE A 349 13.39 11.31 6.43
CA PHE A 349 12.20 10.86 5.71
C PHE A 349 10.89 11.26 6.43
N GLY A 350 10.95 11.53 7.74
CA GLY A 350 9.78 11.89 8.54
C GLY A 350 8.72 10.79 8.56
N HIS A 351 7.46 11.21 8.62
CA HIS A 351 6.30 10.30 8.62
C HIS A 351 5.89 9.93 7.19
N THR A 352 6.68 9.08 6.53
CA THR A 352 6.53 8.78 5.10
C THR A 352 6.61 7.29 4.78
N TRP A 353 6.17 6.95 3.57
CA TRP A 353 6.28 5.60 3.02
C TRP A 353 7.73 5.15 2.77
N MET A 354 8.69 6.05 2.72
CA MET A 354 10.12 5.70 2.68
C MET A 354 10.51 4.93 3.94
N ASN A 355 10.16 5.46 5.12
CA ASN A 355 10.35 4.77 6.38
C ASN A 355 9.54 3.49 6.47
N ALA A 356 8.27 3.49 6.05
CA ALA A 356 7.43 2.30 6.09
C ALA A 356 8.02 1.13 5.26
N LYS A 357 8.57 1.41 4.07
CA LYS A 357 9.28 0.43 3.23
C LYS A 357 10.53 -0.11 3.91
N TYR A 358 11.34 0.79 4.47
CA TYR A 358 12.55 0.41 5.21
C TYR A 358 12.22 -0.48 6.40
N PHE A 359 11.21 -0.13 7.19
CA PHE A 359 10.78 -0.91 8.35
C PHE A 359 10.19 -2.26 7.96
N LEU A 360 9.47 -2.33 6.84
CA LEU A 360 9.00 -3.60 6.29
C LEU A 360 10.16 -4.52 5.90
N ASP A 361 11.18 -4.00 5.19
CA ASP A 361 12.40 -4.77 4.86
C ASP A 361 13.07 -5.33 6.12
N LYS A 362 13.23 -4.50 7.15
CA LYS A 362 13.90 -4.91 8.40
C LYS A 362 13.10 -5.94 9.19
N SER A 363 11.81 -5.73 9.36
CA SER A 363 10.96 -6.61 10.16
C SER A 363 10.68 -7.94 9.45
N ALA A 364 10.47 -7.92 8.12
CA ALA A 364 10.20 -9.13 7.34
C ALA A 364 11.35 -10.17 7.41
N ARG A 365 12.59 -9.71 7.57
CA ARG A 365 13.76 -10.56 7.78
C ARG A 365 13.71 -11.34 9.10
N LEU A 366 12.92 -10.88 10.06
CA LEU A 366 12.83 -11.46 11.41
C LEU A 366 11.53 -12.26 11.61
N LEU A 367 10.53 -12.05 10.76
CA LEU A 367 9.26 -12.75 10.88
C LEU A 367 9.40 -14.24 10.63
N PHE A 368 8.77 -15.05 11.51
CA PHE A 368 8.68 -16.51 11.40
C PHE A 368 10.04 -17.23 11.37
N ASN A 369 11.09 -16.60 11.85
CA ASN A 369 12.36 -17.24 12.14
C ASN A 369 12.32 -17.78 13.57
N GLU A 370 12.38 -19.10 13.72
CA GLU A 370 12.55 -19.78 15.00
C GLU A 370 13.94 -19.55 15.57
#